data_3249f47e9c44c679fe4ed2eb2498de73
#
_entry.id   3249f47e9c44c679fe4ed2eb2498de73
#
_cell.length_a   1.000
_cell.length_b   1.000
_cell.length_c   1.000
_cell.angle_alpha   90.00
_cell.angle_beta   90.00
_cell.angle_gamma   90.00
#
_symmetry.space_group_name_H-M   'P 1'
#
loop_
_entity.id
_entity.type
_entity.pdbx_description
1 polymer ?
#
loop_
_entity_poly.entity_id
_entity_poly.type
_entity_poly.pdbx_seq_one_letter_code
_entity_poly.pdbx_strand_id
1 'polypeptide(L)'
;MVHNLSLVHLLLALGAAATIYLVVRELRGVYVSEWALFAPGTAALFVAAGLFLIQIGAGQPRWAFAAAAAIGLVIGLVRGTMIGVRHDHYRPVVTISRDAKLVFLAVGIGVGVCAALEVVGAYTSPAYEKVRLWAALSAVVCAVAMLARALVLTVKLRQQS
;
A
#
# COMPACT_ATOMS: atom_id res chain seq x y z
N MET A 1 7.43 24.34 19.71
CA MET A 1 7.11 22.92 19.96
C MET A 1 7.33 22.01 18.74
N VAL A 2 8.40 22.19 17.99
CA VAL A 2 8.70 21.38 16.78
C VAL A 2 9.89 20.43 17.02
N HIS A 3 10.23 20.16 18.30
CA HIS A 3 11.52 19.55 18.65
C HIS A 3 11.53 18.03 18.77
N ASN A 4 10.43 17.31 18.44
CA ASN A 4 10.43 15.85 18.51
C ASN A 4 9.70 15.16 17.35
N LEU A 5 9.85 15.67 16.12
CA LEU A 5 9.64 14.84 14.94
C LEU A 5 10.71 13.75 14.95
N SER A 6 10.36 12.57 15.46
CA SER A 6 11.29 11.45 15.46
C SER A 6 11.65 11.11 14.02
N LEU A 7 12.86 10.66 13.79
CA LEU A 7 13.35 10.19 12.47
C LEU A 7 12.34 9.21 11.84
N VAL A 8 11.63 8.43 12.67
CA VAL A 8 10.61 7.47 12.25
C VAL A 8 9.43 8.16 11.56
N HIS A 9 8.93 9.29 12.08
CA HIS A 9 7.82 10.03 11.47
C HIS A 9 8.21 10.63 10.13
N LEU A 10 9.46 11.10 10.00
CA LEU A 10 9.99 11.58 8.73
C LEU A 10 10.07 10.45 7.69
N LEU A 11 10.57 9.28 8.09
CA LEU A 11 10.65 8.10 7.22
C LEU A 11 9.27 7.61 6.78
N LEU A 12 8.27 7.64 7.69
CA LEU A 12 6.88 7.31 7.34
C LEU A 12 6.30 8.29 6.33
N ALA A 13 6.53 9.59 6.50
CA ALA A 13 6.07 10.61 5.57
C ALA A 13 6.72 10.45 4.18
N LEU A 14 8.03 10.21 4.13
CA LEU A 14 8.75 9.94 2.88
C LEU A 14 8.26 8.66 2.21
N GLY A 15 8.05 7.59 2.96
CA GLY A 15 7.51 6.33 2.44
C GLY A 15 6.09 6.49 1.88
N ALA A 16 5.24 7.26 2.57
CA ALA A 16 3.89 7.59 2.11
C ALA A 16 3.91 8.41 0.81
N ALA A 17 4.74 9.45 0.74
CA ALA A 17 4.92 10.26 -0.46
C ALA A 17 5.45 9.41 -1.64
N ALA A 18 6.41 8.54 -1.38
CA ALA A 18 6.94 7.60 -2.36
C ALA A 18 5.85 6.64 -2.87
N THR A 19 5.01 6.12 -1.98
CA THR A 19 3.89 5.25 -2.35
C THR A 19 2.94 5.96 -3.30
N ILE A 20 2.49 7.17 -2.96
CA ILE A 20 1.59 7.96 -3.81
C ILE A 20 2.24 8.26 -5.17
N TYR A 21 3.50 8.70 -5.17
CA TYR A 21 4.25 8.98 -6.39
C TYR A 21 4.33 7.74 -7.31
N LEU A 22 4.68 6.58 -6.75
CA LEU A 22 4.81 5.33 -7.50
C LEU A 22 3.48 4.84 -8.04
N VAL A 23 2.38 4.98 -7.28
CA VAL A 23 1.02 4.70 -7.75
C VAL A 23 0.65 5.59 -8.94
N VAL A 24 0.86 6.90 -8.83
CA VAL A 24 0.58 7.84 -9.94
C VAL A 24 1.44 7.53 -11.17
N ARG A 25 2.72 7.19 -10.97
CA ARG A 25 3.63 6.78 -12.04
C ARG A 25 3.15 5.50 -12.72
N GLU A 26 2.73 4.48 -11.98
CA GLU A 26 2.17 3.24 -12.55
C GLU A 26 0.91 3.52 -13.38
N LEU A 27 0.03 4.40 -12.89
CA LEU A 27 -1.22 4.75 -13.59
C LEU A 27 -1.02 5.54 -14.88
N ARG A 28 0.09 6.27 -14.99
CA ARG A 28 0.47 7.02 -16.21
C ARG A 28 1.26 6.16 -17.19
N GLY A 29 1.87 5.07 -16.74
CA GLY A 29 2.65 4.16 -17.59
C GLY A 29 1.74 3.39 -18.55
N VAL A 30 2.12 3.38 -19.84
CA VAL A 30 1.48 2.56 -20.87
C VAL A 30 2.12 1.16 -20.90
N TYR A 31 3.39 1.09 -20.61
CA TYR A 31 4.16 -0.15 -20.59
C TYR A 31 4.52 -0.56 -19.19
N VAL A 32 4.33 -1.83 -18.86
CA VAL A 32 4.50 -2.36 -17.51
C VAL A 32 5.74 -3.23 -17.45
N SER A 33 6.71 -2.80 -16.63
CA SER A 33 7.82 -3.66 -16.20
C SER A 33 7.40 -4.43 -14.95
N GLU A 34 7.80 -5.71 -14.82
CA GLU A 34 7.50 -6.51 -13.62
C GLU A 34 7.92 -5.79 -12.33
N TRP A 35 9.09 -5.15 -12.32
CA TRP A 35 9.57 -4.37 -11.18
C TRP A 35 8.70 -3.15 -10.85
N ALA A 36 8.14 -2.50 -11.86
CA ALA A 36 7.28 -1.34 -11.68
C ALA A 36 5.96 -1.71 -10.98
N LEU A 37 5.45 -2.93 -11.18
CA LEU A 37 4.24 -3.44 -10.52
C LEU A 37 4.42 -3.62 -9.01
N PHE A 38 5.62 -4.01 -8.57
CA PHE A 38 5.90 -4.22 -7.14
C PHE A 38 6.28 -2.92 -6.41
N ALA A 39 6.80 -1.91 -7.12
CA ALA A 39 7.35 -0.71 -6.52
C ALA A 39 6.37 0.04 -5.58
N PRO A 40 5.10 0.31 -5.94
CA PRO A 40 4.18 0.98 -5.00
C PRO A 40 3.81 0.08 -3.81
N GLY A 41 3.69 -1.23 -4.01
CA GLY A 41 3.41 -2.18 -2.93
C GLY A 41 4.56 -2.31 -1.93
N THR A 42 5.81 -2.28 -2.40
CA THR A 42 6.99 -2.32 -1.50
C THR A 42 7.13 -1.02 -0.70
N ALA A 43 6.88 0.14 -1.32
CA ALA A 43 6.86 1.41 -0.60
C ALA A 43 5.73 1.44 0.46
N ALA A 44 4.53 0.97 0.12
CA ALA A 44 3.42 0.85 1.06
C ALA A 44 3.75 -0.13 2.20
N LEU A 45 4.43 -1.26 1.90
CA LEU A 45 4.84 -2.22 2.90
C LEU A 45 5.85 -1.61 3.90
N PHE A 46 6.75 -0.76 3.43
CA PHE A 46 7.67 -0.04 4.30
C PHE A 46 6.93 0.85 5.31
N VAL A 47 5.91 1.59 4.85
CA VAL A 47 5.05 2.41 5.73
C VAL A 47 4.29 1.51 6.71
N ALA A 48 3.65 0.44 6.21
CA ALA A 48 2.88 -0.48 7.03
C ALA A 48 3.75 -1.18 8.09
N ALA A 49 4.99 -1.56 7.75
CA ALA A 49 5.94 -2.14 8.69
C ALA A 49 6.34 -1.15 9.79
N GLY A 50 6.58 0.11 9.44
CA GLY A 50 6.87 1.16 10.41
C GLY A 50 5.71 1.37 11.39
N LEU A 51 4.47 1.48 10.87
CA LEU A 51 3.27 1.59 11.70
C LEU A 51 3.05 0.35 12.58
N PHE A 52 3.26 -0.84 12.04
CA PHE A 52 3.20 -2.10 12.77
C PHE A 52 4.17 -2.14 13.96
N LEU A 53 5.43 -1.75 13.75
CA LEU A 53 6.44 -1.74 14.79
C LEU A 53 6.08 -0.75 15.91
N ILE A 54 5.54 0.43 15.57
CA ILE A 54 5.08 1.42 16.55
C ILE A 54 3.94 0.84 17.39
N GLN A 55 2.95 0.20 16.75
CA GLN A 55 1.79 -0.34 17.46
C GLN A 55 2.12 -1.57 18.31
N ILE A 56 3.05 -2.42 17.88
CA ILE A 56 3.55 -3.53 18.73
C ILE A 56 4.31 -2.99 19.94
N GLY A 57 5.12 -1.94 19.76
CA GLY A 57 5.79 -1.26 20.86
C GLY A 57 4.79 -0.64 21.86
N ALA A 58 3.59 -0.28 21.42
CA ALA A 58 2.47 0.16 22.25
C ALA A 58 1.65 -0.99 22.89
N GLY A 59 2.07 -2.27 22.70
CA GLY A 59 1.38 -3.42 23.31
C GLY A 59 0.17 -3.94 22.55
N GLN A 60 -0.05 -3.51 21.30
CA GLN A 60 -1.19 -3.97 20.51
C GLN A 60 -1.06 -5.42 20.06
N PRO A 61 -2.17 -6.18 19.92
CA PRO A 61 -2.15 -7.61 19.65
C PRO A 61 -1.68 -7.94 18.22
N ARG A 62 -0.68 -8.79 18.11
CA ARG A 62 -0.07 -9.21 16.82
C ARG A 62 -1.04 -9.92 15.89
N TRP A 63 -2.00 -10.66 16.44
CA TRP A 63 -2.99 -11.40 15.65
C TRP A 63 -3.88 -10.48 14.80
N ALA A 64 -4.16 -9.25 15.28
CA ALA A 64 -4.96 -8.28 14.52
C ALA A 64 -4.26 -7.88 13.20
N PHE A 65 -2.93 -7.76 13.21
CA PHE A 65 -2.14 -7.47 12.02
C PHE A 65 -2.05 -8.67 11.09
N ALA A 66 -2.00 -9.90 11.62
CA ALA A 66 -2.07 -11.10 10.80
C ALA A 66 -3.44 -11.22 10.10
N ALA A 67 -4.53 -10.90 10.80
CA ALA A 67 -5.87 -10.85 10.21
C ALA A 67 -5.96 -9.75 9.13
N ALA A 68 -5.43 -8.56 9.39
CA ALA A 68 -5.38 -7.47 8.41
C ALA A 68 -4.58 -7.89 7.15
N ALA A 69 -3.44 -8.55 7.32
CA ALA A 69 -2.65 -9.07 6.21
C ALA A 69 -3.43 -10.13 5.39
N ALA A 70 -4.14 -11.05 6.05
CA ALA A 70 -4.97 -12.04 5.38
C ALA A 70 -6.10 -11.39 4.57
N ILE A 71 -6.78 -10.37 5.12
CA ILE A 71 -7.80 -9.59 4.41
C ILE A 71 -7.19 -8.90 3.19
N GLY A 72 -6.05 -8.24 3.36
CA GLY A 72 -5.33 -7.58 2.27
C GLY A 72 -4.95 -8.55 1.15
N LEU A 73 -4.48 -9.75 1.51
CA LEU A 73 -4.14 -10.80 0.56
C LEU A 73 -5.35 -11.19 -0.30
N VAL A 74 -6.49 -11.49 0.33
CA VAL A 74 -7.72 -11.86 -0.38
C VAL A 74 -8.17 -10.75 -1.32
N ILE A 75 -8.23 -9.50 -0.83
CA ILE A 75 -8.62 -8.34 -1.65
C ILE A 75 -7.67 -8.18 -2.84
N GLY A 76 -6.36 -8.29 -2.63
CA GLY A 76 -5.36 -8.12 -3.68
C GLY A 76 -5.42 -9.21 -4.74
N LEU A 77 -5.61 -10.47 -4.33
CA LEU A 77 -5.79 -11.61 -5.24
C LEU A 77 -7.04 -11.43 -6.10
N VAL A 78 -8.19 -11.19 -5.49
CA VAL A 78 -9.46 -10.99 -6.21
C VAL A 78 -9.33 -9.83 -7.21
N ARG A 79 -8.76 -8.71 -6.81
CA ARG A 79 -8.57 -7.56 -7.72
C ARG A 79 -7.57 -7.84 -8.82
N GLY A 80 -6.50 -8.57 -8.52
CA GLY A 80 -5.53 -8.98 -9.54
C GLY A 80 -6.14 -9.87 -10.62
N THR A 81 -7.09 -10.74 -10.26
CA THR A 81 -7.79 -11.59 -11.24
C THR A 81 -8.74 -10.80 -12.15
N MET A 82 -9.32 -9.70 -11.67
CA MET A 82 -10.26 -8.85 -12.43
C MET A 82 -9.57 -7.96 -13.46
N ILE A 83 -8.26 -7.74 -13.36
CA ILE A 83 -7.51 -6.90 -14.31
C ILE A 83 -7.14 -7.74 -15.54
N GLY A 84 -7.60 -7.26 -16.72
CA GLY A 84 -7.21 -7.84 -18.00
C GLY A 84 -5.78 -7.46 -18.37
N VAL A 85 -5.02 -8.44 -18.89
CA VAL A 85 -3.73 -8.22 -19.50
C VAL A 85 -3.89 -8.45 -21.00
N ARG A 86 -3.47 -7.50 -21.84
CA ARG A 86 -3.42 -7.65 -23.28
C ARG A 86 -1.96 -7.69 -23.73
N HIS A 87 -1.64 -8.62 -24.59
CA HIS A 87 -0.36 -8.65 -25.30
C HIS A 87 -0.49 -7.78 -26.55
N ASP A 88 0.35 -6.77 -26.65
CA ASP A 88 0.61 -6.10 -27.92
C ASP A 88 1.86 -6.76 -28.55
N HIS A 89 1.98 -6.76 -29.89
CA HIS A 89 3.00 -7.51 -30.63
C HIS A 89 4.45 -7.29 -30.17
N TYR A 90 4.72 -6.23 -29.42
CA TYR A 90 6.07 -5.87 -29.00
C TYR A 90 6.27 -5.75 -27.48
N ARG A 91 5.21 -5.49 -26.69
CA ARG A 91 5.33 -5.33 -25.23
C ARG A 91 4.00 -5.65 -24.53
N PRO A 92 4.04 -6.26 -23.34
CA PRO A 92 2.83 -6.51 -22.58
C PRO A 92 2.22 -5.19 -22.09
N VAL A 93 0.94 -4.98 -22.39
CA VAL A 93 0.16 -3.82 -21.96
C VAL A 93 -0.89 -4.29 -20.94
N VAL A 94 -0.88 -3.69 -19.76
CA VAL A 94 -1.94 -3.93 -18.76
C VAL A 94 -3.10 -2.99 -19.07
N THR A 95 -4.22 -3.57 -19.50
CA THR A 95 -5.44 -2.80 -19.72
C THR A 95 -6.18 -2.65 -18.40
N ILE A 96 -5.99 -1.49 -17.76
CA ILE A 96 -6.65 -1.19 -16.48
C ILE A 96 -7.88 -0.33 -16.79
N SER A 97 -9.07 -0.78 -16.35
CA SER A 97 -10.30 0.02 -16.43
C SER A 97 -10.16 1.32 -15.62
N ARG A 98 -10.93 2.34 -15.97
CA ARG A 98 -10.94 3.64 -15.27
C ARG A 98 -11.22 3.46 -13.77
N ASP A 99 -12.19 2.61 -13.43
CA ASP A 99 -12.58 2.36 -12.04
C ASP A 99 -11.46 1.65 -11.26
N ALA A 100 -10.77 0.69 -11.90
CA ALA A 100 -9.62 0.03 -11.27
C ALA A 100 -8.45 1.00 -11.03
N LYS A 101 -8.24 1.99 -11.91
CA LYS A 101 -7.26 3.07 -11.71
C LYS A 101 -7.63 3.94 -10.52
N LEU A 102 -8.90 4.37 -10.42
CA LEU A 102 -9.38 5.21 -9.32
C LEU A 102 -9.22 4.50 -7.97
N VAL A 103 -9.58 3.22 -7.91
CA VAL A 103 -9.44 2.47 -6.66
C VAL A 103 -7.96 2.25 -6.29
N PHE A 104 -7.08 2.01 -7.26
CA PHE A 104 -5.66 1.89 -6.99
C PHE A 104 -5.06 3.19 -6.47
N LEU A 105 -5.48 4.33 -7.04
CA LEU A 105 -5.13 5.65 -6.54
C LEU A 105 -5.65 5.88 -5.11
N ALA A 106 -6.91 5.53 -4.85
CA ALA A 106 -7.52 5.65 -3.52
C ALA A 106 -6.77 4.82 -2.46
N VAL A 107 -6.33 3.60 -2.81
CA VAL A 107 -5.52 2.76 -1.92
C VAL A 107 -4.17 3.42 -1.63
N GLY A 108 -3.50 3.99 -2.63
CA GLY A 108 -2.24 4.72 -2.43
C GLY A 108 -2.39 5.96 -1.53
N ILE A 109 -3.44 6.74 -1.76
CA ILE A 109 -3.78 7.90 -0.90
C ILE A 109 -4.13 7.41 0.51
N GLY A 110 -4.85 6.30 0.63
CA GLY A 110 -5.20 5.68 1.91
C GLY A 110 -3.98 5.37 2.78
N VAL A 111 -2.90 4.84 2.19
CA VAL A 111 -1.63 4.64 2.91
C VAL A 111 -1.05 5.96 3.40
N GLY A 112 -1.13 7.02 2.59
CA GLY A 112 -0.69 8.37 2.98
C GLY A 112 -1.50 8.93 4.15
N VAL A 113 -2.82 8.77 4.12
CA VAL A 113 -3.73 9.18 5.20
C VAL A 113 -3.43 8.40 6.48
N CYS A 114 -3.18 7.08 6.40
CA CYS A 114 -2.82 6.27 7.55
C CYS A 114 -1.50 6.76 8.21
N ALA A 115 -0.49 7.09 7.41
CA ALA A 115 0.76 7.65 7.92
C ALA A 115 0.54 9.03 8.58
N ALA A 116 -0.29 9.89 7.98
CA ALA A 116 -0.64 11.20 8.53
C ALA A 116 -1.40 11.07 9.86
N LEU A 117 -2.35 10.15 9.96
CA LEU A 117 -3.11 9.90 11.19
C LEU A 117 -2.20 9.40 12.33
N GLU A 118 -1.19 8.58 12.02
CA GLU A 118 -0.20 8.17 13.02
C GLU A 118 0.60 9.37 13.53
N VAL A 119 1.12 10.20 12.61
CA VAL A 119 1.88 11.41 12.97
C VAL A 119 1.02 12.34 13.83
N VAL A 120 -0.18 12.68 13.37
CA VAL A 120 -1.10 13.57 14.11
C VAL A 120 -1.48 12.97 15.46
N GLY A 121 -1.82 11.68 15.50
CA GLY A 121 -2.21 10.99 16.71
C GLY A 121 -1.10 10.89 17.75
N ALA A 122 0.16 10.86 17.33
CA ALA A 122 1.31 10.85 18.24
C ALA A 122 1.49 12.18 19.00
N TYR A 123 0.98 13.29 18.45
CA TYR A 123 1.10 14.64 19.05
C TYR A 123 -0.20 15.14 19.70
N THR A 124 -1.32 14.42 19.52
CA THR A 124 -2.60 14.81 20.10
C THR A 124 -2.87 14.07 21.43
N SER A 125 -4.02 13.70 21.75
CA SER A 125 -4.41 13.14 23.04
C SER A 125 -4.44 11.60 23.00
N PRO A 126 -4.35 10.89 24.14
CA PRO A 126 -4.49 9.44 24.23
C PRO A 126 -5.82 8.91 23.67
N ALA A 127 -6.83 9.77 23.49
CA ALA A 127 -8.09 9.40 22.85
C ALA A 127 -7.92 8.92 21.39
N TYR A 128 -6.80 9.26 20.73
CA TYR A 128 -6.50 8.86 19.36
C TYR A 128 -5.83 7.48 19.23
N GLU A 129 -5.58 6.77 20.32
CA GLU A 129 -4.92 5.45 20.28
C GLU A 129 -5.67 4.44 19.40
N LYS A 130 -7.00 4.38 19.50
CA LYS A 130 -7.83 3.53 18.64
C LYS A 130 -7.74 3.92 17.17
N VAL A 131 -7.71 5.22 16.86
CA VAL A 131 -7.60 5.72 15.48
C VAL A 131 -6.24 5.31 14.88
N ARG A 132 -5.16 5.42 15.64
CA ARG A 132 -3.82 5.01 15.25
C ARG A 132 -3.75 3.51 14.96
N LEU A 133 -4.37 2.69 15.81
CA LEU A 133 -4.45 1.24 15.58
C LEU A 133 -5.19 0.93 14.27
N TRP A 134 -6.37 1.53 14.04
CA TRP A 134 -7.12 1.32 12.81
C TRP A 134 -6.36 1.83 11.57
N ALA A 135 -5.66 2.93 11.68
CA ALA A 135 -4.80 3.44 10.62
C ALA A 135 -3.68 2.44 10.28
N ALA A 136 -3.01 1.88 11.29
CA ALA A 136 -1.96 0.89 11.09
C ALA A 136 -2.50 -0.40 10.45
N LEU A 137 -3.64 -0.92 10.92
CA LEU A 137 -4.29 -2.09 10.34
C LEU A 137 -4.68 -1.84 8.86
N SER A 138 -5.27 -0.67 8.57
CA SER A 138 -5.65 -0.29 7.21
C SER A 138 -4.44 -0.17 6.29
N ALA A 139 -3.32 0.37 6.77
CA ALA A 139 -2.09 0.45 6.01
C ALA A 139 -1.55 -0.95 5.65
N VAL A 140 -1.62 -1.91 6.58
CA VAL A 140 -1.23 -3.31 6.32
C VAL A 140 -2.14 -3.94 5.26
N VAL A 141 -3.46 -3.78 5.37
CA VAL A 141 -4.42 -4.25 4.34
C VAL A 141 -4.06 -3.69 2.97
N CYS A 142 -3.84 -2.37 2.87
CA CYS A 142 -3.52 -1.70 1.62
C CYS A 142 -2.20 -2.20 1.02
N ALA A 143 -1.15 -2.30 1.82
CA ALA A 143 0.18 -2.73 1.38
C ALA A 143 0.16 -4.17 0.86
N VAL A 144 -0.44 -5.09 1.62
CA VAL A 144 -0.54 -6.50 1.24
C VAL A 144 -1.43 -6.67 0.01
N ALA A 145 -2.53 -5.92 -0.09
CA ALA A 145 -3.40 -5.95 -1.27
C ALA A 145 -2.68 -5.48 -2.54
N MET A 146 -1.84 -4.43 -2.46
CA MET A 146 -1.02 -3.97 -3.58
C MET A 146 -0.02 -5.04 -4.03
N LEU A 147 0.67 -5.70 -3.09
CA LEU A 147 1.64 -6.74 -3.40
C LEU A 147 0.98 -8.00 -3.99
N ALA A 148 -0.13 -8.45 -3.40
CA ALA A 148 -0.87 -9.60 -3.91
C ALA A 148 -1.42 -9.35 -5.33
N ARG A 149 -1.93 -8.14 -5.61
CA ARG A 149 -2.32 -7.71 -6.95
C ARG A 149 -1.13 -7.78 -7.92
N ALA A 150 0.02 -7.22 -7.53
CA ALA A 150 1.22 -7.22 -8.36
C ALA A 150 1.67 -8.65 -8.70
N LEU A 151 1.62 -9.56 -7.72
CA LEU A 151 1.96 -10.97 -7.91
C LEU A 151 1.05 -11.64 -8.94
N VAL A 152 -0.28 -11.46 -8.83
CA VAL A 152 -1.23 -12.02 -9.80
C VAL A 152 -0.98 -11.48 -11.21
N LEU A 153 -0.73 -10.17 -11.35
CA LEU A 153 -0.44 -9.57 -12.65
C LEU A 153 0.87 -10.10 -13.26
N THR A 154 1.91 -10.30 -12.44
CA THR A 154 3.17 -10.89 -12.90
C THR A 154 2.98 -12.33 -13.39
N VAL A 155 2.20 -13.14 -12.66
CA VAL A 155 1.88 -14.50 -13.08
C VAL A 155 1.13 -14.50 -14.42
N LYS A 156 0.13 -13.63 -14.58
CA LYS A 156 -0.62 -13.48 -15.84
C LYS A 156 0.28 -13.05 -17.00
N LEU A 157 1.21 -12.12 -16.76
CA LEU A 157 2.16 -11.67 -17.78
C LEU A 157 3.05 -12.81 -18.25
N ARG A 158 3.56 -13.64 -17.33
CA ARG A 158 4.41 -14.80 -17.65
C ARG A 158 3.68 -15.95 -18.33
N GLN A 159 2.38 -16.10 -18.10
CA GLN A 159 1.57 -17.12 -18.78
C GLN A 159 1.23 -16.76 -20.23
N GLN A 160 1.39 -15.48 -20.59
CA GLN A 160 1.09 -14.98 -21.93
C GLN A 160 2.36 -14.74 -22.78
N SER A 161 3.55 -14.85 -22.18
CA SER A 161 4.84 -14.82 -22.88
C SER A 161 5.23 -16.19 -23.40
#